data_1e30388f91c7ad2742356b6be23e42c1
#
_entry.id   1e30388f91c7ad2742356b6be23e42c1
#
_cell.length_a   1.000
_cell.length_b   1.000
_cell.length_c   1.000
_cell.angle_alpha   90.00
_cell.angle_beta   90.00
_cell.angle_gamma   90.00
#
_symmetry.space_group_name_H-M   'P 1'
#
loop_
_entity.id
_entity.type
_entity.pdbx_description
1 polymer ?
#
loop_
_entity_poly.entity_id
_entity_poly.type
_entity_poly.pdbx_seq_one_letter_code
_entity_poly.pdbx_strand_id
1 'polypeptide(L)'
;MTGKVVMLVHGIIRSSKSFNTMAVRLKKDGYTVVGFDYPSTRTDIRDSAEYLRSVIESLDKVNEINFVVHSMGGIVVRTYLDKHNDKRINRMVMMGVPNGGANMADRMRKNSLYRLIYGPAGQQLGSDPEGLIAKLPTPKFEFAIIAGGRNTLTGYNPLVPGDDDGTVSVTSARLPGATDFLLVPCMHTFMMNHEAVIDSTL
;
A
#
# COMPACT_ATOMS: atom_id res chain seq x y z
N MET A 1 20.87 0.61 -18.00
CA MET A 1 19.81 0.67 -16.97
C MET A 1 20.43 1.30 -15.74
N THR A 2 19.84 2.35 -15.22
CA THR A 2 20.23 2.88 -13.92
C THR A 2 19.97 1.77 -12.90
N GLY A 3 20.89 1.45 -12.01
CA GLY A 3 20.73 0.41 -10.99
C GLY A 3 19.65 0.71 -9.94
N LYS A 4 18.70 1.59 -10.27
CA LYS A 4 17.59 2.07 -9.42
C LYS A 4 16.25 1.64 -10.00
N VAL A 5 15.40 1.10 -9.16
CA VAL A 5 14.06 0.61 -9.52
C VAL A 5 13.00 1.22 -8.61
N VAL A 6 11.84 1.55 -9.18
CA VAL A 6 10.61 1.81 -8.44
C VAL A 6 9.68 0.61 -8.61
N MET A 7 9.38 -0.07 -7.52
CA MET A 7 8.42 -1.17 -7.48
C MET A 7 7.02 -0.66 -7.13
N LEU A 8 6.06 -0.95 -7.99
CA LEU A 8 4.65 -0.59 -7.82
C LEU A 8 3.89 -1.79 -7.27
N VAL A 9 3.34 -1.67 -6.06
CA VAL A 9 2.64 -2.77 -5.36
C VAL A 9 1.17 -2.40 -5.16
N HIS A 10 0.30 -3.11 -5.87
CA HIS A 10 -1.14 -2.82 -5.90
C HIS A 10 -1.89 -3.29 -4.63
N GLY A 11 -3.10 -2.79 -4.45
CA GLY A 11 -4.03 -3.21 -3.40
C GLY A 11 -4.81 -4.47 -3.74
N ILE A 12 -5.71 -4.86 -2.82
CA ILE A 12 -6.60 -6.02 -2.99
C ILE A 12 -7.53 -5.82 -4.20
N ILE A 13 -7.86 -6.92 -4.93
CA ILE A 13 -8.72 -6.93 -6.15
C ILE A 13 -8.15 -6.04 -7.28
N ARG A 14 -6.86 -5.78 -7.29
CA ARG A 14 -6.19 -4.94 -8.28
C ARG A 14 -5.06 -5.69 -8.99
N SER A 15 -4.40 -5.00 -9.89
CA SER A 15 -3.15 -5.43 -10.53
C SER A 15 -2.24 -4.21 -10.71
N SER A 16 -1.00 -4.44 -11.13
CA SER A 16 -0.02 -3.39 -11.46
C SER A 16 -0.53 -2.40 -12.51
N LYS A 17 -1.48 -2.81 -13.38
CA LYS A 17 -2.15 -1.94 -14.34
C LYS A 17 -2.85 -0.73 -13.70
N SER A 18 -3.23 -0.82 -12.42
CA SER A 18 -3.80 0.31 -11.68
C SER A 18 -2.85 1.51 -11.61
N PHE A 19 -1.54 1.29 -11.76
CA PHE A 19 -0.51 2.32 -11.73
C PHE A 19 -0.05 2.80 -13.12
N ASN A 20 -0.74 2.46 -14.21
CA ASN A 20 -0.25 2.76 -15.56
C ASN A 20 0.11 4.24 -15.77
N THR A 21 -0.72 5.17 -15.30
CA THR A 21 -0.47 6.62 -15.41
C THR A 21 0.79 7.01 -14.64
N MET A 22 0.93 6.57 -13.40
CA MET A 22 2.10 6.81 -12.56
C MET A 22 3.36 6.17 -13.14
N ALA A 23 3.26 4.94 -13.65
CA ALA A 23 4.38 4.25 -14.28
C ALA A 23 4.92 5.00 -15.51
N VAL A 24 4.04 5.61 -16.31
CA VAL A 24 4.43 6.44 -17.46
C VAL A 24 5.19 7.68 -16.98
N ARG A 25 4.72 8.35 -15.93
CA ARG A 25 5.38 9.53 -15.37
C ARG A 25 6.74 9.19 -14.78
N LEU A 26 6.83 8.17 -13.94
CA LEU A 26 8.10 7.69 -13.38
C LEU A 26 9.13 7.32 -14.46
N LYS A 27 8.69 6.63 -15.54
CA LYS A 27 9.59 6.30 -16.65
C LYS A 27 10.06 7.54 -17.41
N LYS A 28 9.19 8.55 -17.58
CA LYS A 28 9.56 9.82 -18.22
C LYS A 28 10.63 10.55 -17.39
N ASP A 29 10.58 10.42 -16.07
CA ASP A 29 11.58 11.01 -15.14
C ASP A 29 12.84 10.13 -14.96
N GLY A 30 12.98 9.09 -15.81
CA GLY A 30 14.19 8.26 -15.89
C GLY A 30 14.24 7.07 -14.97
N TYR A 31 13.16 6.77 -14.23
CA TYR A 31 13.11 5.59 -13.36
C TYR A 31 12.87 4.30 -14.15
N THR A 32 13.52 3.22 -13.73
CA THR A 32 13.12 1.86 -14.12
C THR A 32 11.94 1.42 -13.23
N VAL A 33 10.82 1.07 -13.83
CA VAL A 33 9.60 0.74 -13.11
C VAL A 33 9.28 -0.75 -13.23
N VAL A 34 9.06 -1.41 -12.10
CA VAL A 34 8.63 -2.80 -11.99
C VAL A 34 7.25 -2.88 -11.34
N GLY A 35 6.25 -3.38 -12.05
CA GLY A 35 4.96 -3.69 -11.48
C GLY A 35 4.99 -5.07 -10.82
N PHE A 36 4.58 -5.17 -9.56
CA PHE A 36 4.45 -6.42 -8.85
C PHE A 36 2.99 -6.88 -8.84
N ASP A 37 2.70 -7.95 -9.58
CA ASP A 37 1.39 -8.61 -9.59
C ASP A 37 1.42 -9.86 -8.70
N TYR A 38 0.38 -10.00 -7.87
CA TYR A 38 0.21 -11.13 -6.96
C TYR A 38 -1.27 -11.48 -6.80
N PRO A 39 -1.62 -12.73 -6.44
CA PRO A 39 -3.01 -13.19 -6.35
C PRO A 39 -3.70 -12.67 -5.07
N SER A 40 -3.93 -11.36 -5.00
CA SER A 40 -4.31 -10.56 -3.83
C SER A 40 -5.58 -11.01 -3.09
N THR A 41 -6.40 -11.87 -3.69
CA THR A 41 -7.62 -12.42 -3.08
C THR A 41 -7.56 -13.93 -2.84
N ARG A 42 -6.51 -14.61 -3.33
CA ARG A 42 -6.39 -16.08 -3.27
C ARG A 42 -5.33 -16.57 -2.30
N THR A 43 -4.41 -15.71 -1.90
CA THR A 43 -3.35 -16.01 -0.93
C THR A 43 -3.49 -15.10 0.28
N ASP A 44 -2.83 -15.45 1.37
CA ASP A 44 -2.71 -14.55 2.50
C ASP A 44 -1.63 -13.49 2.28
N ILE A 45 -1.52 -12.53 3.19
CA ILE A 45 -0.56 -11.42 3.05
C ILE A 45 0.88 -11.92 3.23
N ARG A 46 1.12 -12.95 4.06
CA ARG A 46 2.46 -13.51 4.27
C ARG A 46 2.97 -14.22 3.02
N ASP A 47 2.10 -15.00 2.36
CA ASP A 47 2.44 -15.65 1.09
C ASP A 47 2.74 -14.60 0.01
N SER A 48 1.93 -13.52 -0.04
CA SER A 48 2.15 -12.41 -0.96
C SER A 48 3.50 -11.71 -0.70
N ALA A 49 3.92 -11.60 0.56
CA ALA A 49 5.23 -11.08 0.93
C ALA A 49 6.39 -12.00 0.51
N GLU A 50 6.19 -13.33 0.54
CA GLU A 50 7.18 -14.30 0.03
C GLU A 50 7.29 -14.26 -1.51
N TYR A 51 6.19 -14.04 -2.23
CA TYR A 51 6.26 -13.77 -3.67
C TYR A 51 7.04 -12.47 -3.96
N LEU A 52 6.80 -11.41 -3.18
CA LEU A 52 7.55 -10.17 -3.31
C LEU A 52 9.05 -10.40 -3.06
N ARG A 53 9.42 -11.19 -2.05
CA ARG A 53 10.80 -11.59 -1.78
C ARG A 53 11.45 -12.22 -3.02
N SER A 54 10.78 -13.19 -3.62
CA SER A 54 11.31 -13.89 -4.80
C SER A 54 11.56 -12.95 -5.98
N VAL A 55 10.70 -11.96 -6.18
CA VAL A 55 10.88 -10.93 -7.22
C VAL A 55 12.06 -10.03 -6.88
N ILE A 56 12.19 -9.55 -5.62
CA ILE A 56 13.29 -8.70 -5.18
C ILE A 56 14.64 -9.43 -5.32
N GLU A 57 14.70 -10.70 -4.97
CA GLU A 57 15.91 -11.53 -5.13
C GLU A 57 16.31 -11.72 -6.60
N SER A 58 15.35 -11.72 -7.53
CA SER A 58 15.64 -11.82 -8.97
C SER A 58 16.23 -10.54 -9.59
N LEU A 59 16.27 -9.43 -8.85
CA LEU A 59 16.80 -8.15 -9.32
C LEU A 59 18.33 -8.05 -9.13
N ASP A 60 19.09 -8.84 -9.84
CA ASP A 60 20.56 -9.02 -9.64
C ASP A 60 21.41 -7.77 -9.85
N LYS A 61 20.97 -6.84 -10.72
CA LYS A 61 21.72 -5.66 -11.12
C LYS A 61 21.15 -4.36 -10.57
N VAL A 62 20.29 -4.46 -9.55
CA VAL A 62 19.63 -3.33 -8.92
C VAL A 62 20.36 -2.97 -7.63
N ASN A 63 20.77 -1.72 -7.51
CA ASN A 63 21.48 -1.18 -6.36
C ASN A 63 20.57 -0.41 -5.40
N GLU A 64 19.40 0.02 -5.89
CA GLU A 64 18.42 0.81 -5.13
C GLU A 64 17.00 0.41 -5.51
N ILE A 65 16.19 0.11 -4.51
CA ILE A 65 14.79 -0.24 -4.65
C ILE A 65 13.95 0.79 -3.89
N ASN A 66 13.07 1.46 -4.59
CA ASN A 66 12.06 2.33 -4.02
C ASN A 66 10.68 1.71 -4.20
N PHE A 67 9.80 1.89 -3.24
CA PHE A 67 8.44 1.37 -3.31
C PHE A 67 7.42 2.49 -3.49
N VAL A 68 6.44 2.26 -4.35
CA VAL A 68 5.19 3.00 -4.39
C VAL A 68 4.07 1.99 -4.20
N VAL A 69 3.36 2.11 -3.08
CA VAL A 69 2.42 1.08 -2.65
C VAL A 69 1.03 1.67 -2.44
N HIS A 70 -0.01 0.91 -2.82
CA HIS A 70 -1.39 1.29 -2.61
C HIS A 70 -2.10 0.30 -1.70
N SER A 71 -2.82 0.81 -0.69
CA SER A 71 -3.73 0.00 0.13
C SER A 71 -3.02 -1.22 0.74
N MET A 72 -3.57 -2.42 0.57
CA MET A 72 -2.99 -3.69 1.03
C MET A 72 -1.55 -3.91 0.54
N GLY A 73 -1.16 -3.34 -0.60
CA GLY A 73 0.22 -3.44 -1.09
C GLY A 73 1.26 -2.92 -0.10
N GLY A 74 0.92 -1.89 0.68
CA GLY A 74 1.77 -1.40 1.77
C GLY A 74 1.90 -2.40 2.92
N ILE A 75 0.82 -3.12 3.23
CA ILE A 75 0.86 -4.17 4.26
C ILE A 75 1.70 -5.36 3.79
N VAL A 76 1.63 -5.74 2.49
CA VAL A 76 2.49 -6.77 1.90
C VAL A 76 3.96 -6.39 2.03
N VAL A 77 4.34 -5.15 1.68
CA VAL A 77 5.73 -4.67 1.81
C VAL A 77 6.16 -4.64 3.28
N ARG A 78 5.34 -4.13 4.21
CA ARG A 78 5.67 -4.14 5.64
C ARG A 78 5.82 -5.57 6.18
N THR A 79 5.03 -6.53 5.69
CA THR A 79 5.17 -7.95 6.06
C THR A 79 6.48 -8.55 5.54
N TYR A 80 6.91 -8.17 4.34
CA TYR A 80 8.23 -8.52 3.82
C TYR A 80 9.35 -7.95 4.71
N LEU A 81 9.26 -6.67 5.09
CA LEU A 81 10.25 -5.97 5.91
C LEU A 81 10.35 -6.51 7.35
N ASP A 82 9.31 -7.17 7.86
CA ASP A 82 9.33 -7.82 9.18
C ASP A 82 10.34 -8.98 9.23
N LYS A 83 10.55 -9.66 8.12
CA LYS A 83 11.40 -10.84 8.02
C LYS A 83 12.71 -10.64 7.27
N HIS A 84 12.77 -9.61 6.43
CA HIS A 84 13.88 -9.41 5.49
C HIS A 84 14.46 -8.00 5.62
N ASN A 85 15.78 -7.91 5.56
CA ASN A 85 16.52 -6.66 5.63
C ASN A 85 17.40 -6.52 4.36
N ASP A 86 16.79 -6.05 3.26
CA ASP A 86 17.52 -5.78 2.03
C ASP A 86 18.03 -4.34 2.04
N LYS A 87 19.36 -4.19 2.05
CA LYS A 87 20.04 -2.87 2.11
C LYS A 87 19.84 -2.01 0.86
N ARG A 88 19.30 -2.58 -0.22
CA ARG A 88 18.96 -1.84 -1.44
C ARG A 88 17.69 -1.02 -1.31
N ILE A 89 16.85 -1.33 -0.31
CA ILE A 89 15.60 -0.60 -0.09
C ILE A 89 15.93 0.77 0.48
N ASN A 90 15.47 1.81 -0.23
CA ASN A 90 15.82 3.19 0.06
C ASN A 90 14.62 4.03 0.52
N ARG A 91 13.52 4.05 -0.25
CA ARG A 91 12.34 4.89 0.05
C ARG A 91 11.03 4.17 -0.22
N MET A 92 9.95 4.66 0.42
CA MET A 92 8.60 4.17 0.16
C MET A 92 7.57 5.30 0.22
N VAL A 93 6.65 5.33 -0.75
CA VAL A 93 5.44 6.14 -0.70
C VAL A 93 4.23 5.23 -0.49
N MET A 94 3.50 5.47 0.59
CA MET A 94 2.31 4.71 0.99
C MET A 94 1.03 5.49 0.63
N MET A 95 0.23 5.00 -0.31
CA MET A 95 -1.03 5.61 -0.73
C MET A 95 -2.22 4.84 -0.17
N GLY A 96 -3.01 5.46 0.72
CA GLY A 96 -4.21 4.87 1.32
C GLY A 96 -3.95 3.53 2.02
N VAL A 97 -2.77 3.34 2.60
CA VAL A 97 -2.41 2.10 3.31
C VAL A 97 -3.10 2.07 4.67
N PRO A 98 -3.87 1.01 5.00
CA PRO A 98 -4.52 0.89 6.30
C PRO A 98 -3.51 0.46 7.39
N ASN A 99 -2.59 1.36 7.75
CA ASN A 99 -1.51 1.09 8.70
C ASN A 99 -2.01 0.78 10.13
N GLY A 100 -3.20 1.29 10.48
CA GLY A 100 -3.91 0.97 11.73
C GLY A 100 -5.04 -0.05 11.55
N GLY A 101 -5.13 -0.71 10.40
CA GLY A 101 -6.22 -1.62 10.04
C GLY A 101 -7.39 -0.92 9.33
N ALA A 102 -8.21 -1.69 8.63
CA ALA A 102 -9.36 -1.21 7.87
C ALA A 102 -10.66 -1.48 8.61
N ASN A 103 -11.37 -0.43 9.01
CA ASN A 103 -12.68 -0.54 9.69
C ASN A 103 -13.70 -1.37 8.90
N MET A 104 -13.66 -1.30 7.57
CA MET A 104 -14.52 -2.10 6.71
C MET A 104 -14.22 -3.60 6.83
N ALA A 105 -12.93 -3.99 6.95
CA ALA A 105 -12.56 -5.37 7.16
C ALA A 105 -13.11 -5.89 8.49
N ASP A 106 -13.03 -5.11 9.58
CA ASP A 106 -13.56 -5.48 10.89
C ASP A 106 -15.07 -5.70 10.86
N ARG A 107 -15.81 -4.82 10.20
CA ARG A 107 -17.27 -4.90 10.07
C ARG A 107 -17.72 -6.07 9.21
N MET A 108 -16.98 -6.34 8.13
CA MET A 108 -17.41 -7.26 7.08
C MET A 108 -16.79 -8.66 7.20
N ARG A 109 -15.80 -8.88 8.05
CA ARG A 109 -15.08 -10.18 8.16
C ARG A 109 -15.96 -11.41 8.41
N LYS A 110 -17.14 -11.22 9.02
CA LYS A 110 -18.12 -12.30 9.26
C LYS A 110 -19.07 -12.53 8.08
N ASN A 111 -19.11 -11.62 7.11
CA ASN A 111 -19.95 -11.70 5.95
C ASN A 111 -19.37 -12.68 4.93
N SER A 112 -20.16 -13.69 4.52
CA SER A 112 -19.71 -14.75 3.59
C SER A 112 -19.32 -14.21 2.21
N LEU A 113 -20.06 -13.22 1.71
CA LEU A 113 -19.78 -12.59 0.42
C LEU A 113 -18.48 -11.78 0.47
N TYR A 114 -18.23 -11.06 1.55
CA TYR A 114 -16.95 -10.38 1.77
C TYR A 114 -15.79 -11.36 1.77
N ARG A 115 -15.92 -12.48 2.49
CA ARG A 115 -14.90 -13.54 2.54
C ARG A 115 -14.64 -14.17 1.18
N LEU A 116 -15.69 -14.36 0.39
CA LEU A 116 -15.58 -14.90 -0.97
C LEU A 116 -14.84 -13.95 -1.91
N ILE A 117 -15.15 -12.64 -1.86
CA ILE A 117 -14.59 -11.63 -2.76
C ILE A 117 -13.16 -11.26 -2.37
N TYR A 118 -12.93 -11.01 -1.08
CA TYR A 118 -11.65 -10.49 -0.57
C TYR A 118 -10.68 -11.58 -0.11
N GLY A 119 -11.15 -12.82 0.00
CA GLY A 119 -10.33 -13.98 0.31
C GLY A 119 -9.59 -13.95 1.65
N PRO A 120 -8.54 -14.76 1.81
CA PRO A 120 -7.74 -14.83 3.04
C PRO A 120 -7.08 -13.49 3.41
N ALA A 121 -6.52 -12.78 2.44
CA ALA A 121 -5.86 -11.49 2.67
C ALA A 121 -6.83 -10.44 3.23
N GLY A 122 -8.06 -10.37 2.72
CA GLY A 122 -9.07 -9.44 3.23
C GLY A 122 -9.40 -9.64 4.71
N GLN A 123 -9.28 -10.88 5.23
CA GLN A 123 -9.48 -11.18 6.65
C GLN A 123 -8.35 -10.66 7.56
N GLN A 124 -7.17 -10.42 6.98
CA GLN A 124 -5.98 -9.96 7.70
C GLN A 124 -5.86 -8.42 7.76
N LEU A 125 -6.78 -7.68 7.11
CA LEU A 125 -6.74 -6.23 7.04
C LEU A 125 -7.44 -5.52 8.22
N GLY A 126 -7.95 -6.25 9.20
CA GLY A 126 -8.63 -5.69 10.36
C GLY A 126 -7.69 -4.95 11.33
N SER A 127 -8.30 -4.19 12.26
CA SER A 127 -7.61 -3.42 13.30
C SER A 127 -7.39 -4.20 14.61
N ASP A 128 -7.55 -5.51 14.59
CA ASP A 128 -7.35 -6.38 15.76
C ASP A 128 -5.95 -6.19 16.35
N PRO A 129 -5.80 -5.85 17.65
CA PRO A 129 -4.49 -5.71 18.30
C PRO A 129 -3.60 -6.97 18.20
N GLU A 130 -4.22 -8.15 18.13
CA GLU A 130 -3.52 -9.43 17.92
C GLU A 130 -3.40 -9.80 16.45
N GLY A 131 -3.95 -8.99 15.55
CA GLY A 131 -3.92 -9.18 14.12
C GLY A 131 -2.55 -8.96 13.48
N LEU A 132 -2.47 -9.23 12.18
CA LEU A 132 -1.24 -9.06 11.41
C LEU A 132 -0.71 -7.62 11.49
N ILE A 133 -1.56 -6.64 11.15
CA ILE A 133 -1.15 -5.24 10.96
C ILE A 133 -0.54 -4.65 12.23
N ALA A 134 -1.14 -4.92 13.41
CA ALA A 134 -0.68 -4.41 14.69
C ALA A 134 0.74 -4.87 15.07
N LYS A 135 1.18 -6.00 14.52
CA LYS A 135 2.50 -6.60 14.79
C LYS A 135 3.57 -6.20 13.79
N LEU A 136 3.20 -5.51 12.70
CA LEU A 136 4.15 -5.14 11.67
C LEU A 136 5.02 -3.95 12.10
N PRO A 137 6.34 -4.03 11.83
CA PRO A 137 7.25 -2.94 12.16
C PRO A 137 6.99 -1.69 11.31
N THR A 138 7.39 -0.54 11.85
CA THR A 138 7.58 0.67 11.06
C THR A 138 8.83 0.52 10.19
N PRO A 139 8.81 0.93 8.92
CA PRO A 139 10.00 0.95 8.08
C PRO A 139 11.15 1.75 8.72
N LYS A 140 12.38 1.23 8.61
CA LYS A 140 13.59 1.86 9.18
C LYS A 140 14.31 2.79 8.18
N PHE A 141 13.73 3.03 7.05
CA PHE A 141 14.18 3.93 5.99
C PHE A 141 13.13 5.01 5.75
N GLU A 142 13.46 6.02 4.94
CA GLU A 142 12.60 7.16 4.65
C GLU A 142 11.30 6.71 3.96
N PHE A 143 10.15 7.11 4.51
CA PHE A 143 8.86 6.85 3.89
C PHE A 143 7.88 7.99 4.09
N ALA A 144 7.03 8.21 3.09
CA ALA A 144 5.95 9.20 3.11
C ALA A 144 4.58 8.52 3.01
N ILE A 145 3.55 9.19 3.49
CA ILE A 145 2.17 8.73 3.46
C ILE A 145 1.31 9.74 2.71
N ILE A 146 0.54 9.27 1.74
CA ILE A 146 -0.51 10.02 1.08
C ILE A 146 -1.85 9.39 1.50
N ALA A 147 -2.63 10.12 2.28
CA ALA A 147 -3.98 9.72 2.66
C ALA A 147 -5.00 10.41 1.76
N GLY A 148 -6.04 9.70 1.37
CA GLY A 148 -7.20 10.30 0.75
C GLY A 148 -8.22 10.71 1.83
N GLY A 149 -8.97 11.79 1.57
CA GLY A 149 -10.01 12.26 2.48
C GLY A 149 -10.66 13.52 1.92
N ARG A 150 -11.56 14.12 2.67
CA ARG A 150 -12.26 15.36 2.30
C ARG A 150 -11.75 16.59 3.06
N ASN A 151 -10.85 16.39 4.01
CA ASN A 151 -10.43 17.38 5.00
C ASN A 151 -11.61 17.92 5.83
N THR A 152 -12.51 17.01 6.22
CA THR A 152 -13.71 17.30 7.00
C THR A 152 -13.87 16.31 8.15
N LEU A 153 -14.86 16.54 9.03
CA LEU A 153 -15.15 15.63 10.15
C LEU A 153 -15.68 14.26 9.72
N THR A 154 -16.21 14.17 8.49
CA THR A 154 -16.72 12.93 7.88
C THR A 154 -16.16 12.81 6.47
N GLY A 155 -15.66 11.63 6.11
CA GLY A 155 -15.07 11.38 4.81
C GLY A 155 -16.08 11.05 3.70
N TYR A 156 -15.67 10.23 2.77
CA TYR A 156 -16.52 9.78 1.65
C TYR A 156 -17.47 8.66 2.04
N ASN A 157 -17.18 7.90 3.10
CA ASN A 157 -17.98 6.74 3.53
C ASN A 157 -18.48 6.91 4.96
N PRO A 158 -19.79 7.08 5.18
CA PRO A 158 -20.36 7.26 6.52
C PRO A 158 -20.18 6.05 7.46
N LEU A 159 -19.76 4.90 6.92
CA LEU A 159 -19.44 3.71 7.71
C LEU A 159 -18.01 3.67 8.22
N VAL A 160 -17.15 4.57 7.75
CA VAL A 160 -15.76 4.72 8.21
C VAL A 160 -15.69 5.91 9.17
N PRO A 161 -15.18 5.74 10.40
CA PRO A 161 -15.13 6.83 11.37
C PRO A 161 -14.14 7.93 10.97
N GLY A 162 -14.57 9.18 11.09
CA GLY A 162 -13.77 10.36 10.82
C GLY A 162 -13.64 10.64 9.32
N ASP A 163 -12.61 11.38 8.94
CA ASP A 163 -12.30 11.62 7.54
C ASP A 163 -11.69 10.38 6.90
N ASP A 164 -12.08 10.09 5.66
CA ASP A 164 -11.70 8.86 4.95
C ASP A 164 -11.71 9.04 3.43
N ASP A 165 -11.08 8.10 2.73
CA ASP A 165 -11.04 8.02 1.26
C ASP A 165 -12.13 7.12 0.65
N GLY A 166 -13.11 6.71 1.46
CA GLY A 166 -14.16 5.75 1.11
C GLY A 166 -13.89 4.33 1.62
N THR A 167 -12.66 4.03 2.04
CA THR A 167 -12.22 2.69 2.46
C THR A 167 -11.37 2.73 3.73
N VAL A 168 -10.39 3.62 3.77
CA VAL A 168 -9.40 3.78 4.83
C VAL A 168 -9.57 5.16 5.46
N SER A 169 -9.68 5.24 6.78
CA SER A 169 -9.71 6.53 7.47
C SER A 169 -8.33 7.19 7.45
N VAL A 170 -8.32 8.53 7.43
CA VAL A 170 -7.09 9.33 7.54
C VAL A 170 -6.28 8.95 8.79
N THR A 171 -6.98 8.65 9.89
CA THR A 171 -6.33 8.19 11.12
C THR A 171 -5.66 6.83 10.95
N SER A 172 -6.32 5.87 10.31
CA SER A 172 -5.75 4.55 10.04
C SER A 172 -4.58 4.59 9.05
N ALA A 173 -4.56 5.54 8.13
CA ALA A 173 -3.45 5.70 7.19
C ALA A 173 -2.15 6.14 7.87
N ARG A 174 -2.23 6.79 9.03
CA ARG A 174 -1.05 7.27 9.77
C ARG A 174 -0.17 6.12 10.26
N LEU A 175 1.13 6.33 10.21
CA LEU A 175 2.14 5.44 10.79
C LEU A 175 3.24 6.32 11.40
N PRO A 176 3.56 6.18 12.70
CA PRO A 176 4.65 6.92 13.32
C PRO A 176 5.98 6.68 12.59
N GLY A 177 6.79 7.74 12.48
CA GLY A 177 8.09 7.68 11.79
C GLY A 177 8.02 8.05 10.31
N ALA A 178 6.85 8.35 9.74
CA ALA A 178 6.76 8.90 8.39
C ALA A 178 7.46 10.26 8.31
N THR A 179 8.27 10.43 7.27
CA THR A 179 8.99 11.68 6.98
C THR A 179 8.02 12.78 6.54
N ASP A 180 6.96 12.39 5.83
CA ASP A 180 5.93 13.30 5.36
C ASP A 180 4.55 12.65 5.38
N PHE A 181 3.50 13.49 5.52
CA PHE A 181 2.10 13.07 5.50
C PHE A 181 1.26 14.09 4.73
N LEU A 182 0.75 13.67 3.60
CA LEU A 182 -0.10 14.49 2.74
C LEU A 182 -1.55 13.97 2.77
N LEU A 183 -2.51 14.88 2.95
CA LEU A 183 -3.94 14.62 2.76
C LEU A 183 -4.37 15.18 1.40
N VAL A 184 -4.91 14.33 0.54
CA VAL A 184 -5.40 14.71 -0.80
C VAL A 184 -6.90 14.45 -0.87
N PRO A 185 -7.72 15.39 -1.41
CA PRO A 185 -9.16 15.20 -1.59
C PRO A 185 -9.44 14.20 -2.72
N CYS A 186 -9.22 12.94 -2.44
CA CYS A 186 -9.28 11.84 -3.40
C CYS A 186 -9.88 10.59 -2.78
N MET A 187 -10.69 9.87 -3.55
CA MET A 187 -11.21 8.56 -3.14
C MET A 187 -10.17 7.45 -3.36
N HIS A 188 -10.19 6.45 -2.48
CA HIS A 188 -9.28 5.30 -2.43
C HIS A 188 -8.98 4.67 -3.80
N THR A 189 -10.04 4.44 -4.56
CA THR A 189 -9.97 3.76 -5.86
C THR A 189 -9.21 4.55 -6.92
N PHE A 190 -9.15 5.88 -6.80
CA PHE A 190 -8.60 6.78 -7.81
C PHE A 190 -7.21 7.33 -7.46
N MET A 191 -6.68 7.05 -6.26
CA MET A 191 -5.42 7.61 -5.78
C MET A 191 -4.26 7.43 -6.75
N MET A 192 -4.10 6.24 -7.34
CA MET A 192 -2.98 5.91 -8.24
C MET A 192 -3.00 6.69 -9.57
N ASN A 193 -4.15 7.29 -9.91
CA ASN A 193 -4.35 8.07 -11.14
C ASN A 193 -4.65 9.54 -10.85
N HIS A 194 -4.69 9.96 -9.59
CA HIS A 194 -4.95 11.34 -9.21
C HIS A 194 -3.68 12.18 -9.39
N GLU A 195 -3.79 13.30 -10.13
CA GLU A 195 -2.64 14.13 -10.52
C GLU A 195 -1.82 14.58 -9.31
N ALA A 196 -2.46 15.17 -8.29
CA ALA A 196 -1.77 15.61 -7.08
C ALA A 196 -1.07 14.48 -6.32
N VAL A 197 -1.62 13.24 -6.36
CA VAL A 197 -0.97 12.07 -5.76
C VAL A 197 0.27 11.67 -6.57
N ILE A 198 0.16 11.68 -7.90
CA ILE A 198 1.29 11.37 -8.78
C ILE A 198 2.41 12.39 -8.60
N ASP A 199 2.09 13.69 -8.66
CA ASP A 199 3.07 14.77 -8.53
C ASP A 199 3.77 14.77 -7.16
N SER A 200 3.05 14.39 -6.09
CA SER A 200 3.63 14.28 -4.74
C SER A 200 4.45 13.00 -4.53
N THR A 201 4.35 12.05 -5.46
CA THR A 201 5.11 10.78 -5.41
C THR A 201 6.47 10.91 -6.12
N LEU A 202 6.55 11.79 -7.12
CA LEU A 202 7.76 12.05 -7.92
C LEU A 202 8.77 12.91 -7.18
#